data_0ee2047bff14bc55ff8c1555dcb68916
#
_entry.id   0ee2047bff14bc55ff8c1555dcb68916
#
_cell.length_a   1.000
_cell.length_b   1.000
_cell.length_c   1.000
_cell.angle_alpha   90.00
_cell.angle_beta   90.00
_cell.angle_gamma   90.00
#
_symmetry.space_group_name_H-M   'P 1'
#
loop_
_entity.id
_entity.type
_entity.pdbx_description
1 polymer ?
#
loop_
_entity_poly.entity_id
_entity_poly.type
_entity_poly.pdbx_seq_one_letter_code
_entity_poly.pdbx_strand_id
1 'polypeptide(L)'
;MIRRREEVSDKMMRAQFDEVTRQFAKRQPFRPFVIEYDDGQRFVIEQPDGFSSFAGSATYFDPAGELHLIDSENVRQVVELSNAPSA
;
A
#
# COMPACT_ATOMS: atom_id res chain seq x y z
N MET A 1 -14.36 19.11 -16.44
CA MET A 1 -14.27 18.99 -15.76
C MET A 1 -14.59 17.95 -15.21
N ILE A 2 -14.91 17.46 -15.24
CA ILE A 2 -15.30 16.50 -14.75
C ILE A 2 -14.59 15.40 -14.92
N ARG A 3 -13.93 15.22 -15.81
CA ARG A 3 -13.24 14.25 -16.02
C ARG A 3 -12.36 13.95 -15.08
N ARG A 4 -11.96 14.72 -14.40
CA ARG A 4 -11.09 14.52 -13.52
C ARG A 4 -11.52 13.58 -12.60
N ARG A 5 -12.65 13.32 -12.39
CA ARG A 5 -13.05 12.49 -11.53
C ARG A 5 -12.71 11.16 -11.90
N GLU A 6 -12.64 10.79 -13.08
CA GLU A 6 -12.31 9.53 -13.42
C GLU A 6 -10.95 9.24 -13.14
N GLU A 7 -10.12 10.18 -13.23
CA GLU A 7 -8.78 9.90 -12.92
C GLU A 7 -8.61 9.60 -11.52
N VAL A 8 -9.36 10.24 -10.69
CA VAL A 8 -9.22 10.02 -9.30
C VAL A 8 -9.66 8.64 -8.94
N SER A 9 -10.63 8.09 -9.64
CA SER A 9 -11.10 6.81 -9.24
C SER A 9 -10.09 5.72 -9.52
N ASP A 10 -9.09 5.98 -10.34
CA ASP A 10 -8.08 4.99 -10.61
C ASP A 10 -6.92 5.05 -9.66
N LYS A 11 -6.84 6.03 -8.79
CA LYS A 11 -5.74 6.17 -7.89
C LYS A 11 -6.22 6.34 -6.49
N MET A 12 -5.44 5.91 -5.54
CA MET A 12 -5.78 6.12 -4.17
C MET A 12 -5.49 7.54 -3.80
N MET A 13 -6.39 8.15 -3.05
CA MET A 13 -6.13 9.46 -2.54
C MET A 13 -5.21 9.34 -1.36
N ARG A 14 -4.46 10.41 -1.08
CA ARG A 14 -3.50 10.40 -0.01
C ARG A 14 -4.09 9.96 1.32
N ALA A 15 -5.23 10.51 1.69
CA ALA A 15 -5.83 10.16 2.96
C ALA A 15 -6.30 8.71 2.97
N GLN A 16 -6.78 8.22 1.84
CA GLN A 16 -7.24 6.87 1.74
C GLN A 16 -6.05 5.90 1.85
N PHE A 17 -4.94 6.24 1.24
CA PHE A 17 -3.74 5.43 1.31
C PHE A 17 -3.28 5.32 2.77
N ASP A 18 -3.24 6.45 3.49
CA ASP A 18 -2.81 6.43 4.87
C ASP A 18 -3.72 5.57 5.71
N GLU A 19 -5.01 5.69 5.50
CA GLU A 19 -5.98 4.96 6.30
C GLU A 19 -5.90 3.46 6.03
N VAL A 20 -5.85 3.07 4.78
CA VAL A 20 -5.83 1.66 4.43
C VAL A 20 -4.54 0.99 4.88
N THR A 21 -3.40 1.64 4.65
CA THR A 21 -2.15 1.03 5.05
C THR A 21 -2.05 0.93 6.57
N ARG A 22 -2.60 1.93 7.27
CA ARG A 22 -2.56 1.89 8.72
C ARG A 22 -3.42 0.75 9.22
N GLN A 23 -4.58 0.53 8.64
CA GLN A 23 -5.44 -0.54 9.07
C GLN A 23 -4.79 -1.90 8.80
N PHE A 24 -4.17 -2.09 7.64
CA PHE A 24 -3.54 -3.35 7.36
C PHE A 24 -2.35 -3.58 8.32
N ALA A 25 -1.60 -2.56 8.62
CA ALA A 25 -0.43 -2.71 9.48
C ALA A 25 -0.80 -3.02 10.93
N LYS A 26 -1.98 -2.58 11.35
CA LYS A 26 -2.38 -2.81 12.73
C LYS A 26 -3.23 -4.05 12.93
N ARG A 27 -3.53 -4.78 11.87
CA ARG A 27 -4.35 -5.95 11.99
C ARG A 27 -3.77 -6.98 12.92
N GLN A 28 -4.63 -7.68 13.65
CA GLN A 28 -4.18 -8.68 14.59
C GLN A 28 -4.96 -9.95 14.37
N PRO A 29 -4.32 -11.04 13.97
CA PRO A 29 -2.89 -11.12 13.68
C PRO A 29 -2.57 -10.41 12.38
N PHE A 30 -1.34 -10.00 12.25
CA PHE A 30 -0.92 -9.33 11.05
C PHE A 30 -0.97 -10.29 9.87
N ARG A 31 -1.34 -9.77 8.72
CA ARG A 31 -1.28 -10.55 7.49
C ARG A 31 -0.58 -9.70 6.46
N PRO A 32 0.27 -10.30 5.66
CA PRO A 32 0.96 -9.54 4.62
C PRO A 32 -0.02 -8.87 3.68
N PHE A 33 0.35 -7.72 3.18
CA PHE A 33 -0.48 -7.03 2.21
C PHE A 33 0.39 -6.54 1.06
N VAL A 34 -0.24 -6.21 -0.04
CA VAL A 34 0.46 -5.84 -1.26
C VAL A 34 0.09 -4.44 -1.66
N ILE A 35 1.10 -3.65 -2.02
CA ILE A 35 0.88 -2.33 -2.57
C ILE A 35 1.05 -2.49 -4.06
N GLU A 36 0.01 -2.21 -4.81
CA GLU A 36 0.06 -2.35 -6.25
C GLU A 36 0.20 -0.98 -6.87
N TYR A 37 1.21 -0.80 -7.71
CA TYR A 37 1.49 0.47 -8.33
C TYR A 37 0.74 0.63 -9.65
N ASP A 38 0.64 1.85 -10.11
CA ASP A 38 -0.06 2.16 -11.34
C ASP A 38 0.49 1.41 -12.54
N ASP A 39 1.77 1.10 -12.53
CA ASP A 39 2.40 0.42 -13.65
C ASP A 39 2.27 -1.11 -13.53
N GLY A 40 1.52 -1.59 -12.55
CA GLY A 40 1.32 -3.01 -12.42
C GLY A 40 2.29 -3.71 -11.51
N GLN A 41 3.33 -3.03 -11.06
CA GLN A 41 4.27 -3.67 -10.17
C GLN A 41 3.64 -3.82 -8.81
N ARG A 42 4.08 -4.80 -8.06
CA ARG A 42 3.52 -5.10 -6.74
C ARG A 42 4.62 -5.20 -5.73
N PHE A 43 4.36 -4.71 -4.53
CA PHE A 43 5.34 -4.74 -3.48
C PHE A 43 4.70 -5.30 -2.23
N VAL A 44 5.27 -6.34 -1.66
CA VAL A 44 4.68 -7.02 -0.52
C VAL A 44 5.23 -6.50 0.78
N ILE A 45 4.34 -6.17 1.72
CA ILE A 45 4.72 -5.77 3.06
C ILE A 45 4.56 -7.03 3.92
N GLU A 46 5.68 -7.61 4.30
CA GLU A 46 5.67 -8.91 4.95
C GLU A 46 5.51 -8.87 6.45
N GLN A 47 5.72 -7.73 7.05
CA GLN A 47 5.64 -7.62 8.51
C GLN A 47 5.25 -6.22 8.88
N PRO A 48 4.65 -6.02 10.03
CA PRO A 48 4.23 -4.67 10.41
C PRO A 48 5.39 -3.82 10.90
N ASP A 49 6.44 -4.46 11.42
CA ASP A 49 7.57 -3.71 11.92
C ASP A 49 8.28 -3.08 10.75
N GLY A 50 8.72 -1.90 10.94
CA GLY A 50 9.46 -1.20 9.89
C GLY A 50 8.57 -0.48 8.90
N PHE A 51 7.26 -0.64 8.99
CA PHE A 51 6.36 0.04 8.07
C PHE A 51 5.73 1.25 8.75
N SER A 52 5.73 2.37 8.05
CA SER A 52 5.15 3.59 8.60
C SER A 52 4.59 4.42 7.46
N SER A 53 3.42 5.01 7.62
CA SER A 53 2.85 5.86 6.59
C SER A 53 2.41 7.17 7.18
N PHE A 54 2.54 8.23 6.40
CA PHE A 54 2.16 9.54 6.85
C PHE A 54 2.00 10.45 5.64
N ALA A 55 0.92 11.17 5.60
CA ALA A 55 0.69 12.18 4.57
C ALA A 55 0.84 11.66 3.14
N GLY A 56 0.40 10.44 2.91
CA GLY A 56 0.43 9.88 1.57
C GLY A 56 1.72 9.25 1.16
N SER A 57 2.66 9.11 2.08
CA SER A 57 3.92 8.44 1.80
C SER A 57 4.13 7.35 2.81
N ALA A 58 4.93 6.37 2.49
CA ALA A 58 5.24 5.31 3.42
C ALA A 58 6.69 4.90 3.30
N THR A 59 7.24 4.40 4.37
CA THR A 59 8.57 3.85 4.36
C THR A 59 8.48 2.44 4.90
N TYR A 60 9.31 1.56 4.41
CA TYR A 60 9.31 0.19 4.87
C TYR A 60 10.73 -0.35 4.88
N PHE A 61 11.15 -0.88 6.05
CA PHE A 61 12.41 -1.56 6.14
C PHE A 61 12.04 -3.03 6.03
N ASP A 62 12.49 -3.68 4.99
CA ASP A 62 12.12 -5.08 4.80
C ASP A 62 12.93 -5.96 5.74
N PRO A 63 12.66 -7.26 5.79
CA PRO A 63 13.38 -8.14 6.71
C PRO A 63 14.88 -8.18 6.48
N ALA A 64 15.33 -7.82 5.27
CA ALA A 64 16.76 -7.77 4.99
C ALA A 64 17.37 -6.44 5.41
N GLY A 65 16.54 -5.52 5.90
CA GLY A 65 17.06 -4.23 6.35
C GLY A 65 17.11 -3.16 5.28
N GLU A 66 16.53 -3.43 4.12
CA GLU A 66 16.59 -2.46 3.05
C GLU A 66 15.41 -1.51 3.13
N LEU A 67 15.66 -0.24 2.93
CA LEU A 67 14.62 0.77 3.03
C LEU A 67 13.91 0.98 1.70
N HIS A 68 12.59 1.00 1.73
CA HIS A 68 11.78 1.23 0.56
C HIS A 68 10.90 2.45 0.79
N LEU A 69 10.80 3.32 -0.19
CA LEU A 69 9.98 4.52 -0.09
C LEU A 69 8.81 4.36 -1.05
N ILE A 70 7.61 4.65 -0.57
CA ILE A 70 6.39 4.46 -1.33
C ILE A 70 5.61 5.76 -1.35
N ASP A 71 5.17 6.17 -2.54
CA ASP A 71 4.43 7.41 -2.67
C ASP A 71 3.06 7.07 -3.17
N SER A 72 2.03 7.48 -2.46
CA SER A 72 0.67 7.14 -2.82
C SER A 72 0.28 7.59 -4.22
N GLU A 73 0.95 8.59 -4.75
CA GLU A 73 0.63 9.04 -6.08
C GLU A 73 0.89 7.98 -7.13
N ASN A 74 1.72 7.01 -6.82
CA ASN A 74 2.04 5.96 -7.75
C ASN A 74 1.32 4.66 -7.42
N VAL A 75 0.45 4.68 -6.43
CA VAL A 75 -0.21 3.48 -5.95
C VAL A 75 -1.62 3.40 -6.47
N ARG A 76 -1.97 2.24 -7.05
CA ARG A 76 -3.32 2.03 -7.52
C ARG A 76 -4.21 1.47 -6.42
N GLN A 77 -3.72 0.52 -5.67
CA GLN A 77 -4.52 -0.06 -4.60
C GLN A 77 -3.64 -0.83 -3.63
N VAL A 78 -4.22 -1.15 -2.48
CA VAL A 78 -3.55 -1.93 -1.47
C VAL A 78 -4.49 -3.09 -1.17
N VAL A 79 -4.00 -4.31 -1.27
CA VAL A 79 -4.84 -5.48 -1.09
C VAL A 79 -4.17 -6.52 -0.21
N GLU A 80 -4.93 -7.40 0.33
CA GLU A 80 -4.41 -8.43 1.20
C GLU A 80 -3.79 -9.55 0.40
N LEU A 81 -2.60 -9.95 0.78
CA LEU A 81 -1.92 -10.98 0.04
C LEU A 81 -2.54 -12.34 0.21
N SER A 82 -3.16 -12.55 1.31
CA SER A 82 -3.66 -13.86 1.59
C SER A 82 -4.65 -14.37 0.59
N ASN A 83 -5.12 -13.54 -0.24
CA ASN A 83 -6.01 -13.99 -1.18
C ASN A 83 -5.39 -14.70 -2.24
N ALA A 84 -4.21 -14.79 -2.24
CA ALA A 84 -3.53 -15.39 -3.25
C ALA A 84 -3.88 -16.70 -3.27
N PRO A 85 -4.27 -17.15 -4.00
CA PRO A 85 -4.69 -18.34 -3.95
C PRO A 85 -3.85 -19.23 -4.10
N SER A 86 -3.44 -19.18 -4.15
CA SER A 86 -2.82 -19.84 -4.20
C SER A 86 -2.89 -20.69 -4.65
N ALA A 87 -3.14 -20.68 -4.83
CA ALA A 87 -3.07 -21.43 -5.18
C ALA A 87 -3.01 -22.00 -5.32
#